data_b572f6b54bdf368293750c66d4daed53
#
_entry.id   b572f6b54bdf368293750c66d4daed53
#
_cell.length_a   1.000
_cell.length_b   1.000
_cell.length_c   1.000
_cell.angle_alpha   90.00
_cell.angle_beta   90.00
_cell.angle_gamma   90.00
#
_symmetry.space_group_name_H-M   'P 1'
#
loop_
_entity.id
_entity.type
_entity.pdbx_description
1 polymer ?
#
loop_
_entity_poly.entity_id
_entity_poly.type
_entity_poly.pdbx_seq_one_letter_code
_entity_poly.pdbx_strand_id
1 'polypeptide(L)'
;MKEDSNTDTSLPLSPKHEEGLNNKVLIPLVWQTSLLFLLWVMFCWQGLVTVVDIWWGNEIFNHGFFIVPGAFYLIYLQRKRLLTTPIKPSLLSLIVIIPSVFLYVIGIAGDIRLFMHLATFTLLPSLIWMLLGTQASRVILFPLCFMLFSVPVGEQLIPYLQEIAADGSVALLKLTGIPLYRSGLYIEIPQGRFLVAEACSGVSFFIASFVIGSLYAYLNLNSATRRTSFVLISLI
;
A
#
# COMPACT_ATOMS: atom_id res chain seq x y z
N MET A 1 31.29 61.87 -3.55
CA MET A 1 31.55 60.68 -2.77
C MET A 1 30.34 60.47 -1.89
N LYS A 2 29.35 59.73 -2.37
CA LYS A 2 28.11 59.34 -1.66
C LYS A 2 28.16 57.83 -1.58
N GLU A 3 28.27 57.33 -0.37
CA GLU A 3 28.16 55.94 0.02
C GLU A 3 26.68 55.65 0.29
N ASP A 4 26.00 54.98 -0.63
CA ASP A 4 24.68 54.44 -0.43
C ASP A 4 24.82 53.02 0.13
N SER A 5 24.80 52.91 1.45
CA SER A 5 24.67 51.62 2.15
C SER A 5 23.16 51.30 2.25
N ASN A 6 22.66 50.57 1.28
CA ASN A 6 21.33 49.95 1.37
C ASN A 6 21.47 48.53 2.00
N THR A 7 21.53 48.48 3.33
CA THR A 7 21.38 47.27 4.10
C THR A 7 19.92 46.94 4.22
N ASP A 8 19.45 46.08 3.31
CA ASP A 8 18.13 45.46 3.35
C ASP A 8 18.08 44.49 4.57
N THR A 9 17.77 45.08 5.73
CA THR A 9 17.60 44.32 6.97
C THR A 9 16.18 43.78 7.00
N SER A 10 15.94 42.67 6.29
CA SER A 10 14.76 41.84 6.50
C SER A 10 14.83 41.24 7.91
N LEU A 11 14.21 41.89 8.86
CA LEU A 11 13.99 41.37 10.22
C LEU A 11 13.31 40.00 10.14
N PRO A 12 13.83 38.97 10.84
CA PRO A 12 13.14 37.68 10.91
C PRO A 12 11.78 37.90 11.57
N LEU A 13 10.74 37.45 10.90
CA LEU A 13 9.36 37.47 11.40
C LEU A 13 9.31 36.81 12.79
N SER A 14 8.59 37.43 13.72
CA SER A 14 8.50 36.91 15.08
C SER A 14 7.87 35.50 15.07
N PRO A 15 8.31 34.58 15.95
CA PRO A 15 7.82 33.19 15.98
C PRO A 15 6.29 33.07 16.08
N LYS A 16 5.62 34.05 16.70
CA LYS A 16 4.15 34.12 16.76
C LYS A 16 3.47 34.38 15.41
N HIS A 17 4.17 35.01 14.47
CA HIS A 17 3.64 35.27 13.15
C HIS A 17 3.73 34.04 12.24
N GLU A 18 4.77 33.20 12.43
CA GLU A 18 4.91 31.91 11.75
C GLU A 18 3.91 30.87 12.26
N GLU A 19 3.65 30.83 13.59
CA GLU A 19 2.61 29.95 14.16
C GLU A 19 1.21 30.33 13.68
N GLY A 20 0.89 31.60 13.60
CA GLY A 20 -0.41 32.09 13.13
C GLY A 20 -0.65 31.82 11.64
N LEU A 21 0.38 31.89 10.80
CA LEU A 21 0.31 31.59 9.38
C LEU A 21 0.17 30.08 9.14
N ASN A 22 0.87 29.28 9.93
CA ASN A 22 0.84 27.83 9.88
C ASN A 22 -0.55 27.29 10.27
N ASN A 23 -1.18 27.83 11.30
CA ASN A 23 -2.51 27.42 11.73
C ASN A 23 -3.61 27.78 10.71
N LYS A 24 -3.50 28.91 10.01
CA LYS A 24 -4.48 29.31 8.98
C LYS A 24 -4.51 28.37 7.77
N VAL A 25 -3.41 27.68 7.47
CA VAL A 25 -3.31 26.72 6.35
C VAL A 25 -3.60 25.29 6.84
N LEU A 26 -3.12 24.94 8.03
CA LEU A 26 -3.24 23.57 8.55
C LEU A 26 -4.68 23.20 8.93
N ILE A 27 -5.44 24.12 9.57
CA ILE A 27 -6.80 23.83 10.00
C ILE A 27 -7.72 23.49 8.81
N PRO A 28 -7.81 24.31 7.73
CA PRO A 28 -8.64 23.95 6.59
C PRO A 28 -8.17 22.69 5.87
N LEU A 29 -6.85 22.44 5.82
CA LEU A 29 -6.30 21.23 5.21
C LEU A 29 -6.72 19.97 5.99
N VAL A 30 -6.66 20.00 7.32
CA VAL A 30 -7.10 18.90 8.18
C VAL A 30 -8.59 18.63 8.00
N TRP A 31 -9.42 19.69 7.95
CA TRP A 31 -10.85 19.54 7.70
C TRP A 31 -11.16 18.95 6.31
N GLN A 32 -10.47 19.43 5.29
CA GLN A 32 -10.63 18.93 3.91
C GLN A 32 -10.20 17.48 3.79
N THR A 33 -9.07 17.09 4.40
CA THR A 33 -8.59 15.70 4.39
C THR A 33 -9.53 14.78 5.17
N SER A 34 -10.05 15.24 6.33
CA SER A 34 -10.99 14.46 7.12
C SER A 34 -12.33 14.25 6.39
N LEU A 35 -12.86 15.31 5.77
CA LEU A 35 -14.09 15.22 4.98
C LEU A 35 -13.91 14.28 3.79
N LEU A 36 -12.79 14.40 3.08
CA LEU A 36 -12.47 13.56 1.94
C LEU A 36 -12.29 12.09 2.33
N PHE A 37 -11.65 11.84 3.48
CA PHE A 37 -11.52 10.49 4.02
C PHE A 37 -12.90 9.90 4.38
N LEU A 38 -13.79 10.69 4.98
CA LEU A 38 -15.14 10.26 5.30
C LEU A 38 -15.94 9.94 4.03
N LEU A 39 -15.87 10.80 3.00
CA LEU A 39 -16.52 10.56 1.71
C LEU A 39 -15.98 9.30 1.02
N TRP A 40 -14.66 9.08 1.10
CA TRP A 40 -14.04 7.87 0.57
C TRP A 40 -14.53 6.62 1.30
N VAL A 41 -14.59 6.65 2.65
CA VAL A 41 -15.15 5.54 3.44
C VAL A 41 -16.60 5.26 3.07
N MET A 42 -17.42 6.31 2.95
CA MET A 42 -18.83 6.14 2.56
C MET A 42 -18.99 5.57 1.15
N PHE A 43 -18.22 6.08 0.19
CA PHE A 43 -18.28 5.61 -1.20
C PHE A 43 -17.74 4.18 -1.35
N CYS A 44 -16.62 3.88 -0.71
CA CYS A 44 -15.95 2.58 -0.80
C CYS A 44 -16.40 1.58 0.28
N TRP A 45 -17.53 1.82 0.96
CA TRP A 45 -17.97 1.03 2.12
C TRP A 45 -17.99 -0.47 1.84
N GLN A 46 -18.60 -0.89 0.73
CA GLN A 46 -18.68 -2.29 0.34
C GLN A 46 -17.30 -2.91 0.09
N GLY A 47 -16.42 -2.19 -0.60
CA GLY A 47 -15.06 -2.63 -0.82
C GLY A 47 -14.24 -2.74 0.46
N LEU A 48 -14.46 -1.82 1.42
CA LEU A 48 -13.79 -1.85 2.72
C LEU A 48 -14.27 -3.03 3.58
N VAL A 49 -15.58 -3.28 3.63
CA VAL A 49 -16.12 -4.42 4.40
C VAL A 49 -15.58 -5.73 3.86
N THR A 50 -15.68 -5.95 2.55
CA THR A 50 -15.23 -7.21 1.94
C THR A 50 -13.71 -7.42 2.05
N VAL A 51 -12.90 -6.36 1.99
CA VAL A 51 -11.44 -6.51 2.17
C VAL A 51 -11.09 -6.79 3.64
N VAL A 52 -11.79 -6.17 4.59
CA VAL A 52 -11.60 -6.44 6.03
C VAL A 52 -11.96 -7.89 6.36
N ASP A 53 -13.04 -8.42 5.77
CA ASP A 53 -13.42 -9.82 5.92
C ASP A 53 -12.30 -10.77 5.42
N ILE A 54 -11.64 -10.44 4.29
CA ILE A 54 -10.49 -11.22 3.80
C ILE A 54 -9.30 -11.10 4.76
N TRP A 55 -8.97 -9.90 5.25
CA TRP A 55 -7.86 -9.72 6.18
C TRP A 55 -8.08 -10.44 7.51
N TRP A 56 -9.35 -10.57 7.93
CA TRP A 56 -9.69 -11.27 9.17
C TRP A 56 -9.75 -12.78 9.00
N GLY A 57 -10.29 -13.24 7.88
CA GLY A 57 -10.55 -14.66 7.63
C GLY A 57 -9.37 -15.42 7.01
N ASN A 58 -8.38 -14.71 6.41
CA ASN A 58 -7.26 -15.34 5.71
C ASN A 58 -5.91 -14.80 6.22
N GLU A 59 -5.14 -15.66 6.87
CA GLU A 59 -3.82 -15.33 7.46
C GLU A 59 -2.82 -14.78 6.44
N ILE A 60 -2.96 -15.13 5.15
CA ILE A 60 -2.07 -14.65 4.07
C ILE A 60 -2.16 -13.13 3.92
N PHE A 61 -3.35 -12.54 4.15
CA PHE A 61 -3.63 -11.13 3.90
C PHE A 61 -3.74 -10.27 5.17
N ASN A 62 -3.51 -10.82 6.36
CA ASN A 62 -3.58 -10.09 7.64
C ASN A 62 -2.68 -8.85 7.70
N HIS A 63 -1.60 -8.81 6.92
CA HIS A 63 -0.72 -7.64 6.80
C HIS A 63 -1.46 -6.37 6.35
N GLY A 64 -2.59 -6.50 5.63
CA GLY A 64 -3.41 -5.37 5.19
C GLY A 64 -3.82 -4.43 6.31
N PHE A 65 -4.07 -4.95 7.52
CA PHE A 65 -4.38 -4.14 8.71
C PHE A 65 -3.26 -3.17 9.09
N PHE A 66 -2.01 -3.49 8.80
CA PHE A 66 -0.86 -2.66 9.16
C PHE A 66 -0.42 -1.72 8.04
N ILE A 67 -0.78 -1.99 6.79
CA ILE A 67 -0.33 -1.22 5.64
C ILE A 67 -0.88 0.22 5.67
N VAL A 68 -2.19 0.40 5.87
CA VAL A 68 -2.79 1.75 5.86
C VAL A 68 -2.30 2.58 7.03
N PRO A 69 -2.34 2.11 8.30
CA PRO A 69 -1.73 2.85 9.41
C PRO A 69 -0.24 3.10 9.22
N GLY A 70 0.50 2.13 8.70
CA GLY A 70 1.92 2.26 8.37
C GLY A 70 2.18 3.36 7.33
N ALA A 71 1.37 3.43 6.27
CA ALA A 71 1.46 4.48 5.27
C ALA A 71 1.23 5.88 5.87
N PHE A 72 0.21 6.04 6.72
CA PHE A 72 -0.02 7.31 7.42
C PHE A 72 1.14 7.68 8.37
N TYR A 73 1.72 6.69 9.06
CA TYR A 73 2.92 6.92 9.86
C TYR A 73 4.11 7.37 9.01
N LEU A 74 4.33 6.78 7.84
CA LEU A 74 5.38 7.19 6.91
C LEU A 74 5.14 8.62 6.38
N ILE A 75 3.88 9.01 6.10
CA ILE A 75 3.52 10.39 5.76
C ILE A 75 3.86 11.33 6.93
N TYR A 76 3.53 10.95 8.15
CA TYR A 76 3.86 11.72 9.34
C TYR A 76 5.38 11.92 9.52
N LEU A 77 6.20 10.91 9.22
CA LEU A 77 7.66 11.05 9.24
C LEU A 77 8.15 12.11 8.23
N GLN A 78 7.48 12.25 7.09
CA GLN A 78 7.81 13.23 6.05
C GLN A 78 7.18 14.61 6.27
N ARG A 79 6.46 14.84 7.39
CA ARG A 79 5.70 16.07 7.63
C ARG A 79 6.50 17.36 7.50
N LYS A 80 7.76 17.36 7.94
CA LYS A 80 8.63 18.55 7.84
C LYS A 80 8.87 18.96 6.39
N ARG A 81 9.17 17.99 5.51
CA ARG A 81 9.35 18.22 4.08
C ARG A 81 8.04 18.57 3.39
N LEU A 82 6.95 17.94 3.82
CA LEU A 82 5.62 18.20 3.27
C LEU A 82 5.16 19.63 3.56
N LEU A 83 5.38 20.13 4.77
CA LEU A 83 5.00 21.49 5.19
C LEU A 83 5.83 22.59 4.50
N THR A 84 7.06 22.29 4.07
CA THR A 84 7.89 23.24 3.30
C THR A 84 7.59 23.21 1.79
N THR A 85 6.80 22.23 1.33
CA THR A 85 6.45 22.10 -0.09
C THR A 85 5.15 22.86 -0.38
N PRO A 86 5.07 23.64 -1.46
CA PRO A 86 3.83 24.36 -1.81
C PRO A 86 2.71 23.39 -2.11
N ILE A 87 1.60 23.52 -1.37
CA ILE A 87 0.38 22.72 -1.56
C ILE A 87 -0.46 23.45 -2.61
N LYS A 88 -0.59 22.85 -3.80
CA LYS A 88 -1.41 23.35 -4.89
C LYS A 88 -2.27 22.20 -5.41
N PRO A 89 -3.58 22.19 -5.17
CA PRO A 89 -4.47 21.14 -5.68
C PRO A 89 -4.23 20.88 -7.16
N SER A 90 -4.22 19.63 -7.56
CA SER A 90 -3.89 19.23 -8.93
C SER A 90 -5.02 18.40 -9.54
N LEU A 91 -5.61 18.90 -10.62
CA LEU A 91 -6.62 18.15 -11.38
C LEU A 91 -6.02 16.99 -12.18
N LEU A 92 -4.68 16.89 -12.26
CA LEU A 92 -4.01 15.78 -12.94
C LEU A 92 -4.34 14.43 -12.31
N SER A 93 -4.63 14.39 -11.00
CA SER A 93 -5.07 13.19 -10.28
C SER A 93 -6.39 12.62 -10.82
N LEU A 94 -7.21 13.41 -11.52
CA LEU A 94 -8.45 12.93 -12.16
C LEU A 94 -8.19 11.83 -13.19
N ILE A 95 -7.01 11.81 -13.81
CA ILE A 95 -6.58 10.72 -14.72
C ILE A 95 -6.59 9.37 -14.02
N VAL A 96 -6.36 9.33 -12.70
CA VAL A 96 -6.39 8.11 -11.88
C VAL A 96 -7.75 7.95 -11.19
N ILE A 97 -8.33 9.05 -10.70
CA ILE A 97 -9.61 9.01 -9.96
C ILE A 97 -10.74 8.48 -10.85
N ILE A 98 -10.89 9.02 -12.07
CA ILE A 98 -12.00 8.66 -12.96
C ILE A 98 -11.97 7.16 -13.32
N PRO A 99 -10.84 6.59 -13.81
CA PRO A 99 -10.77 5.15 -14.06
C PRO A 99 -10.99 4.31 -12.80
N SER A 100 -10.51 4.77 -11.63
CA SER A 100 -10.71 4.05 -10.37
C SER A 100 -12.17 4.03 -9.94
N VAL A 101 -12.91 5.14 -10.08
CA VAL A 101 -14.36 5.17 -9.83
C VAL A 101 -15.08 4.22 -10.79
N PHE A 102 -14.74 4.25 -12.08
CA PHE A 102 -15.31 3.35 -13.06
C PHE A 102 -15.02 1.89 -12.76
N LEU A 103 -13.76 1.57 -12.37
CA LEU A 103 -13.36 0.23 -11.95
C LEU A 103 -14.13 -0.25 -10.72
N TYR A 104 -14.39 0.66 -9.76
CA TYR A 104 -15.19 0.36 -8.57
C TYR A 104 -16.62 -0.02 -8.94
N VAL A 105 -17.26 0.77 -9.82
CA VAL A 105 -18.62 0.51 -10.29
C VAL A 105 -18.71 -0.82 -11.05
N ILE A 106 -17.74 -1.11 -11.93
CA ILE A 106 -17.67 -2.41 -12.62
C ILE A 106 -17.45 -3.55 -11.61
N GLY A 107 -16.59 -3.33 -10.60
CA GLY A 107 -16.35 -4.31 -9.55
C GLY A 107 -17.61 -4.69 -8.79
N ILE A 108 -18.48 -3.70 -8.46
CA ILE A 108 -19.77 -3.95 -7.83
C ILE A 108 -20.74 -4.62 -8.81
N ALA A 109 -20.88 -4.10 -10.02
CA ALA A 109 -21.84 -4.60 -11.00
C ALA A 109 -21.55 -6.03 -11.48
N GLY A 110 -20.24 -6.39 -11.56
CA GLY A 110 -19.75 -7.70 -11.99
C GLY A 110 -19.42 -8.66 -10.84
N ASP A 111 -19.61 -8.25 -9.59
CA ASP A 111 -19.17 -9.00 -8.38
C ASP A 111 -17.69 -9.40 -8.43
N ILE A 112 -16.84 -8.53 -9.01
CA ILE A 112 -15.40 -8.76 -9.13
C ILE A 112 -14.68 -8.08 -7.97
N ARG A 113 -14.46 -8.83 -6.88
CA ARG A 113 -13.84 -8.31 -5.63
C ARG A 113 -12.51 -7.63 -5.87
N LEU A 114 -11.65 -8.20 -6.72
CA LEU A 114 -10.33 -7.63 -7.02
C LEU A 114 -10.42 -6.21 -7.59
N PHE A 115 -11.37 -5.94 -8.50
CA PHE A 115 -11.57 -4.61 -9.08
C PHE A 115 -12.05 -3.61 -8.04
N MET A 116 -12.96 -4.04 -7.17
CA MET A 116 -13.49 -3.23 -6.08
C MET A 116 -12.40 -2.86 -5.08
N HIS A 117 -11.57 -3.83 -4.66
CA HIS A 117 -10.46 -3.59 -3.73
C HIS A 117 -9.37 -2.71 -4.34
N LEU A 118 -8.96 -3.01 -5.59
CA LEU A 118 -7.95 -2.22 -6.29
C LEU A 118 -8.40 -0.76 -6.44
N ALA A 119 -9.66 -0.54 -6.83
CA ALA A 119 -10.23 0.80 -6.93
C ALA A 119 -10.26 1.51 -5.57
N THR A 120 -10.68 0.84 -4.51
CA THR A 120 -10.74 1.39 -3.14
C THR A 120 -9.38 1.93 -2.70
N PHE A 121 -8.32 1.12 -2.84
CA PHE A 121 -6.98 1.50 -2.41
C PHE A 121 -6.21 2.37 -3.41
N THR A 122 -6.68 2.51 -4.63
CA THR A 122 -6.15 3.49 -5.61
C THR A 122 -6.81 4.85 -5.44
N LEU A 123 -8.10 4.89 -5.08
CA LEU A 123 -8.83 6.14 -4.86
C LEU A 123 -8.24 6.95 -3.70
N LEU A 124 -7.94 6.32 -2.55
CA LEU A 124 -7.43 7.06 -1.39
C LEU A 124 -6.14 7.84 -1.68
N PRO A 125 -5.04 7.23 -2.18
CA PRO A 125 -3.84 7.98 -2.52
C PRO A 125 -4.05 9.00 -3.65
N SER A 126 -4.93 8.75 -4.61
CA SER A 126 -5.22 9.70 -5.69
C SER A 126 -6.02 10.90 -5.21
N LEU A 127 -6.91 10.73 -4.23
CA LEU A 127 -7.61 11.83 -3.57
C LEU A 127 -6.66 12.67 -2.71
N ILE A 128 -5.71 12.04 -2.00
CA ILE A 128 -4.65 12.75 -1.28
C ILE A 128 -3.80 13.57 -2.29
N TRP A 129 -3.47 12.98 -3.43
CA TRP A 129 -2.76 13.67 -4.51
C TRP A 129 -3.55 14.88 -5.04
N MET A 130 -4.86 14.74 -5.22
CA MET A 130 -5.72 15.85 -5.64
C MET A 130 -5.64 17.04 -4.70
N LEU A 131 -5.68 16.80 -3.39
CA LEU A 131 -5.65 17.85 -2.36
C LEU A 131 -4.27 18.48 -2.21
N LEU A 132 -3.23 17.66 -2.06
CA LEU A 132 -1.87 18.14 -1.81
C LEU A 132 -1.18 18.67 -3.07
N GLY A 133 -1.61 18.18 -4.24
CA GLY A 133 -1.02 18.49 -5.52
C GLY A 133 0.24 17.67 -5.85
N THR A 134 0.68 17.78 -7.10
CA THR A 134 1.72 16.90 -7.64
C THR A 134 3.08 17.06 -6.95
N GLN A 135 3.46 18.27 -6.54
CA GLN A 135 4.77 18.51 -5.90
C GLN A 135 4.82 17.88 -4.51
N ALA A 136 3.82 18.13 -3.69
CA ALA A 136 3.74 17.57 -2.34
C ALA A 136 3.55 16.04 -2.35
N SER A 137 2.76 15.52 -3.28
CA SER A 137 2.56 14.07 -3.42
C SER A 137 3.82 13.32 -3.85
N ARG A 138 4.72 13.94 -4.60
CA ARG A 138 6.04 13.33 -4.92
C ARG A 138 6.90 13.11 -3.68
N VAL A 139 6.78 13.96 -2.64
CA VAL A 139 7.51 13.79 -1.37
C VAL A 139 7.04 12.53 -0.63
N ILE A 140 5.74 12.23 -0.73
CA ILE A 140 5.09 11.08 -0.07
C ILE A 140 4.68 10.00 -1.07
N LEU A 141 5.32 9.94 -2.25
CA LEU A 141 4.96 8.99 -3.30
C LEU A 141 5.03 7.54 -2.82
N PHE A 142 6.10 7.19 -2.10
CA PHE A 142 6.24 5.83 -1.58
C PHE A 142 5.12 5.45 -0.59
N PRO A 143 4.82 6.23 0.46
CA PRO A 143 3.66 5.95 1.31
C PRO A 143 2.33 5.82 0.56
N LEU A 144 2.10 6.65 -0.46
CA LEU A 144 0.89 6.55 -1.28
C LEU A 144 0.84 5.23 -2.08
N CYS A 145 1.94 4.85 -2.72
CA CYS A 145 2.04 3.56 -3.41
C CYS A 145 2.00 2.38 -2.44
N PHE A 146 2.54 2.54 -1.22
CA PHE A 146 2.56 1.51 -0.19
C PHE A 146 1.15 1.10 0.24
N MET A 147 0.16 2.00 0.18
CA MET A 147 -1.25 1.68 0.46
C MET A 147 -1.81 0.61 -0.49
N LEU A 148 -1.27 0.47 -1.70
CA LEU A 148 -1.72 -0.54 -2.65
C LEU A 148 -1.42 -1.98 -2.20
N PHE A 149 -0.46 -2.17 -1.29
CA PHE A 149 -0.19 -3.49 -0.70
C PHE A 149 -1.30 -3.98 0.24
N SER A 150 -2.27 -3.14 0.56
CA SER A 150 -3.49 -3.54 1.28
C SER A 150 -4.44 -4.37 0.42
N VAL A 151 -4.30 -4.32 -0.90
CA VAL A 151 -5.15 -5.09 -1.82
C VAL A 151 -4.76 -6.57 -1.74
N PRO A 152 -5.72 -7.48 -1.49
CA PRO A 152 -5.46 -8.92 -1.48
C PRO A 152 -5.26 -9.45 -2.91
N VAL A 153 -4.11 -9.12 -3.51
CA VAL A 153 -3.74 -9.61 -4.84
C VAL A 153 -3.17 -11.01 -4.73
N GLY A 154 -3.58 -11.90 -5.64
CA GLY A 154 -3.04 -13.25 -5.72
C GLY A 154 -3.92 -14.33 -5.07
N GLU A 155 -5.07 -13.98 -4.50
CA GLU A 155 -6.03 -14.95 -3.96
C GLU A 155 -6.37 -16.03 -4.99
N GLN A 156 -6.57 -15.64 -6.24
CA GLN A 156 -6.86 -16.57 -7.34
C GLN A 156 -5.69 -17.50 -7.71
N LEU A 157 -4.45 -17.14 -7.35
CA LEU A 157 -3.26 -17.94 -7.62
C LEU A 157 -3.03 -19.02 -6.57
N ILE A 158 -3.59 -18.86 -5.36
CA ILE A 158 -3.38 -19.77 -4.23
C ILE A 158 -3.68 -21.23 -4.62
N PRO A 159 -4.84 -21.57 -5.22
CA PRO A 159 -5.14 -22.98 -5.58
C PRO A 159 -4.11 -23.57 -6.55
N TYR A 160 -3.66 -22.81 -7.54
CA TYR A 160 -2.66 -23.28 -8.50
C TYR A 160 -1.29 -23.52 -7.85
N LEU A 161 -0.90 -22.63 -6.93
CA LEU A 161 0.37 -22.76 -6.21
C LEU A 161 0.34 -23.90 -5.19
N GLN A 162 -0.82 -24.16 -4.55
CA GLN A 162 -1.02 -25.35 -3.73
C GLN A 162 -0.87 -26.63 -4.52
N GLU A 163 -1.41 -26.72 -5.75
CA GLU A 163 -1.24 -27.88 -6.63
C GLU A 163 0.24 -28.09 -6.97
N ILE A 164 0.97 -27.03 -7.32
CA ILE A 164 2.41 -27.10 -7.60
C ILE A 164 3.18 -27.58 -6.33
N ALA A 165 2.83 -27.06 -5.16
CA ALA A 165 3.45 -27.47 -3.90
C ALA A 165 3.14 -28.95 -3.58
N ALA A 166 1.91 -29.41 -3.85
CA ALA A 166 1.51 -30.81 -3.68
C ALA A 166 2.30 -31.73 -4.64
N ASP A 167 2.41 -31.35 -5.94
CA ASP A 167 3.19 -32.09 -6.94
C ASP A 167 4.66 -32.21 -6.53
N GLY A 168 5.28 -31.10 -6.11
CA GLY A 168 6.66 -31.08 -5.62
C GLY A 168 6.86 -31.95 -4.38
N SER A 169 5.94 -31.88 -3.44
CA SER A 169 5.98 -32.72 -2.22
C SER A 169 5.88 -34.21 -2.55
N VAL A 170 4.96 -34.58 -3.46
CA VAL A 170 4.82 -35.97 -3.94
C VAL A 170 6.08 -36.43 -4.65
N ALA A 171 6.68 -35.59 -5.52
CA ALA A 171 7.91 -35.93 -6.22
C ALA A 171 9.07 -36.22 -5.24
N LEU A 172 9.23 -35.36 -4.21
CA LEU A 172 10.25 -35.54 -3.19
C LEU A 172 10.01 -36.78 -2.33
N LEU A 173 8.76 -37.03 -1.92
CA LEU A 173 8.40 -38.21 -1.14
C LEU A 173 8.65 -39.52 -1.92
N LYS A 174 8.38 -39.54 -3.23
CA LYS A 174 8.69 -40.70 -4.09
C LYS A 174 10.19 -41.04 -4.10
N LEU A 175 11.08 -40.03 -4.00
CA LEU A 175 12.52 -40.27 -3.93
C LEU A 175 12.94 -40.99 -2.65
N THR A 176 12.15 -40.88 -1.57
CA THR A 176 12.42 -41.57 -0.30
C THR A 176 11.93 -43.03 -0.28
N GLY A 177 11.22 -43.48 -1.34
CA GLY A 177 10.67 -44.84 -1.42
C GLY A 177 9.42 -45.06 -0.55
N ILE A 178 8.87 -44.05 0.07
CA ILE A 178 7.67 -44.16 0.92
C ILE A 178 6.45 -44.36 0.01
N PRO A 179 5.62 -45.40 0.22
CA PRO A 179 4.38 -45.55 -0.52
C PRO A 179 3.42 -44.45 -0.14
N LEU A 180 2.88 -43.79 -1.17
CA LEU A 180 1.96 -42.65 -0.98
C LEU A 180 0.79 -42.74 -1.97
N TYR A 181 -0.34 -42.21 -1.55
CA TYR A 181 -1.50 -41.97 -2.39
C TYR A 181 -1.88 -40.48 -2.34
N ARG A 182 -2.17 -39.90 -3.48
CA ARG A 182 -2.60 -38.49 -3.58
C ARG A 182 -4.03 -38.41 -4.09
N SER A 183 -4.84 -37.58 -3.41
CA SER A 183 -6.20 -37.22 -3.82
C SER A 183 -6.36 -35.69 -3.73
N GLY A 184 -6.19 -35.00 -4.86
CA GLY A 184 -6.17 -33.54 -4.91
C GLY A 184 -5.04 -32.96 -4.05
N LEU A 185 -5.37 -32.13 -3.06
CA LEU A 185 -4.43 -31.54 -2.11
C LEU A 185 -4.09 -32.43 -0.91
N TYR A 186 -4.70 -33.62 -0.81
CA TYR A 186 -4.40 -34.59 0.26
C TYR A 186 -3.31 -35.56 -0.19
N ILE A 187 -2.33 -35.75 0.68
CA ILE A 187 -1.25 -36.74 0.53
C ILE A 187 -1.38 -37.73 1.67
N GLU A 188 -1.61 -39.00 1.35
CA GLU A 188 -1.72 -40.11 2.29
C GLU A 188 -0.46 -40.94 2.23
N ILE A 189 0.16 -41.13 3.40
CA ILE A 189 1.33 -41.99 3.63
C ILE A 189 1.00 -42.92 4.82
N PRO A 190 1.74 -44.01 5.05
CA PRO A 190 1.47 -44.93 6.15
C PRO A 190 1.40 -44.26 7.54
N GLN A 191 2.04 -43.11 7.71
CA GLN A 191 2.07 -42.34 8.95
C GLN A 191 0.87 -41.43 9.16
N GLY A 192 0.07 -41.14 8.09
CA GLY A 192 -1.11 -40.30 8.20
C GLY A 192 -1.51 -39.64 6.91
N ARG A 193 -2.56 -38.82 7.01
CA ARG A 193 -3.12 -38.01 5.92
C ARG A 193 -2.78 -36.54 6.13
N PHE A 194 -2.18 -35.93 5.14
CA PHE A 194 -1.72 -34.54 5.17
C PHE A 194 -2.45 -33.71 4.11
N LEU A 195 -2.88 -32.51 4.50
CA LEU A 195 -3.46 -31.53 3.58
C LEU A 195 -2.41 -30.49 3.23
N VAL A 196 -2.23 -30.22 1.95
CA VAL A 196 -1.45 -29.06 1.49
C VAL A 196 -2.28 -27.82 1.71
N ALA A 197 -2.03 -27.11 2.82
CA ALA A 197 -2.76 -25.91 3.22
C ALA A 197 -2.47 -24.71 2.30
N GLU A 198 -3.31 -23.67 2.36
CA GLU A 198 -3.11 -22.42 1.62
C GLU A 198 -1.76 -21.77 1.93
N ALA A 199 -1.29 -21.88 3.16
CA ALA A 199 0.03 -21.41 3.60
C ALA A 199 1.19 -22.03 2.79
N CYS A 200 1.01 -23.24 2.25
CA CYS A 200 2.01 -23.93 1.42
C CYS A 200 2.13 -23.32 0.00
N SER A 201 1.21 -22.43 -0.38
CA SER A 201 1.30 -21.72 -1.68
C SER A 201 2.49 -20.77 -1.78
N GLY A 202 3.11 -20.40 -0.65
CA GLY A 202 4.21 -19.44 -0.59
C GLY A 202 3.82 -17.97 -0.80
N VAL A 203 2.55 -17.67 -1.10
CA VAL A 203 2.06 -16.31 -1.38
C VAL A 203 2.29 -15.38 -0.19
N SER A 204 2.06 -15.85 1.04
CA SER A 204 2.29 -15.05 2.25
C SER A 204 3.76 -14.64 2.42
N PHE A 205 4.70 -15.56 2.15
CA PHE A 205 6.14 -15.25 2.22
C PHE A 205 6.56 -14.26 1.14
N PHE A 206 6.04 -14.42 -0.09
CA PHE A 206 6.31 -13.50 -1.18
C PHE A 206 5.82 -12.09 -0.85
N ILE A 207 4.57 -11.95 -0.41
CA ILE A 207 3.99 -10.65 -0.04
C ILE A 207 4.76 -10.04 1.13
N ALA A 208 5.02 -10.81 2.21
CA ALA A 208 5.75 -10.32 3.37
C ALA A 208 7.16 -9.83 2.99
N SER A 209 7.90 -10.59 2.19
CA SER A 209 9.23 -10.20 1.71
C SER A 209 9.18 -8.93 0.88
N PHE A 210 8.17 -8.79 0.02
CA PHE A 210 8.02 -7.60 -0.83
C PHE A 210 7.65 -6.36 -0.01
N VAL A 211 6.72 -6.49 0.94
CA VAL A 211 6.30 -5.38 1.82
C VAL A 211 7.44 -4.95 2.72
N ILE A 212 8.07 -5.89 3.45
CA ILE A 212 9.17 -5.58 4.38
C ILE A 212 10.40 -5.10 3.61
N GLY A 213 10.75 -5.76 2.50
CA GLY A 213 11.85 -5.38 1.64
C GLY A 213 11.69 -3.97 1.07
N SER A 214 10.50 -3.62 0.59
CA SER A 214 10.19 -2.29 0.08
C SER A 214 10.27 -1.22 1.17
N LEU A 215 9.73 -1.52 2.36
CA LEU A 215 9.76 -0.61 3.51
C LEU A 215 11.20 -0.38 3.99
N TYR A 216 11.99 -1.44 4.14
CA TYR A 216 13.38 -1.35 4.52
C TYR A 216 14.20 -0.56 3.50
N ALA A 217 14.03 -0.86 2.22
CA ALA A 217 14.69 -0.15 1.13
C ALA A 217 14.36 1.34 1.10
N TYR A 218 13.11 1.70 1.37
CA TYR A 218 12.68 3.09 1.45
C TYR A 218 13.33 3.84 2.62
N LEU A 219 13.38 3.23 3.80
CA LEU A 219 13.88 3.88 5.02
C LEU A 219 15.41 3.98 5.06
N ASN A 220 16.14 2.98 4.53
CA ASN A 220 17.58 2.85 4.73
C ASN A 220 18.44 3.13 3.48
N LEU A 221 17.86 3.03 2.28
CA LEU A 221 18.61 3.18 1.04
C LEU A 221 18.26 4.49 0.33
N ASN A 222 19.31 5.23 -0.13
CA ASN A 222 19.12 6.53 -0.77
C ASN A 222 19.06 6.47 -2.31
N SER A 223 19.62 5.42 -2.94
CA SER A 223 19.67 5.27 -4.39
C SER A 223 18.54 4.40 -4.91
N ALA A 224 17.85 4.82 -5.97
CA ALA A 224 16.77 4.06 -6.61
C ALA A 224 17.24 2.66 -7.06
N THR A 225 18.43 2.58 -7.68
CA THR A 225 19.01 1.30 -8.14
C THR A 225 19.23 0.34 -6.96
N ARG A 226 19.79 0.83 -5.84
CA ARG A 226 20.00 0.00 -4.65
C ARG A 226 18.66 -0.46 -4.04
N ARG A 227 17.64 0.39 -4.05
CA ARG A 227 16.29 0.04 -3.57
C ARG A 227 15.70 -1.10 -4.39
N THR A 228 15.70 -0.97 -5.72
CA THR A 228 15.15 -2.00 -6.61
C THR A 228 15.92 -3.30 -6.52
N SER A 229 17.26 -3.25 -6.52
CA SER A 229 18.08 -4.46 -6.35
C SER A 229 17.83 -5.15 -5.01
N PHE A 230 17.71 -4.40 -3.91
CA PHE A 230 17.44 -4.97 -2.60
C PHE A 230 16.07 -5.68 -2.56
N VAL A 231 15.02 -5.01 -3.09
CA VAL A 231 13.67 -5.60 -3.16
C VAL A 231 13.67 -6.87 -4.01
N LEU A 232 14.35 -6.86 -5.17
CA LEU A 232 14.44 -8.05 -6.02
C LEU A 232 15.16 -9.21 -5.33
N ILE A 233 16.26 -8.93 -4.62
CA ILE A 233 17.00 -9.95 -3.86
C ILE A 233 16.16 -10.48 -2.69
N SER A 234 15.33 -9.65 -2.05
CA SER A 234 14.48 -10.10 -0.94
C SER A 234 13.33 -11.02 -1.37
N LEU A 235 13.07 -11.17 -2.68
CA LEU A 235 12.06 -12.07 -3.23
C LEU A 235 12.60 -13.48 -3.56
N ILE A 236 13.91 -13.67 -3.50
CA ILE A 236 14.60 -14.94 -3.74
C ILE A 236 14.90 -15.63 -2.43
#